data_41b95c0ff86f81f735e05f10d9e81604
#
_entry.id   41b95c0ff86f81f735e05f10d9e81604
#
_cell.length_a   1.000
_cell.length_b   1.000
_cell.length_c   1.000
_cell.angle_alpha   90.00
_cell.angle_beta   90.00
_cell.angle_gamma   90.00
#
_symmetry.space_group_name_H-M   'P 1'
#
loop_
_entity.id
_entity.type
_entity.pdbx_description
1 polymer ?
#
loop_
_entity_poly.entity_id
_entity_poly.type
_entity_poly.pdbx_seq_one_letter_code
_entity_poly.pdbx_strand_id
1 'polypeptide(L)'
;MTNDQMIPTLIIDADDTLWETEVYYKQCNAAFTELMVAQGFGREEAEHTAGEVEHERVLLVGYGPIEFARSLVIAYQHLCKSHDRPVKDEVSDRVWEIGQAVIGYPIVLLDGVAETLARLSDRCRLLLLTKGDQQVQESKLARSGLGHLFDRVHVVPEKDTEVIRELLVRYGLQPEQTWMVGNSPRSDINPALEAGIGAIYVPHPNTWRMEQEEVAEPERVIILNGFGELAALFPEDKRRQKA
;
A
#
# COMPACT_ATOMS: atom_id res chain seq x y z
N MET A 1 7.00 42.45 2.98
CA MET A 1 7.25 41.06 2.50
C MET A 1 6.37 40.19 3.37
N THR A 2 5.21 39.82 2.86
CA THR A 2 4.27 38.92 3.54
C THR A 2 4.99 37.56 3.66
N ASN A 3 5.21 37.15 4.90
CA ASN A 3 5.72 35.81 5.23
C ASN A 3 4.59 34.84 4.88
N ASP A 4 4.49 34.47 3.61
CA ASP A 4 3.55 33.45 3.13
C ASP A 4 4.11 32.13 3.65
N GLN A 5 3.71 31.77 4.87
CA GLN A 5 4.09 30.50 5.47
C GLN A 5 3.51 29.41 4.57
N MET A 6 4.38 28.80 3.76
CA MET A 6 4.00 27.73 2.86
C MET A 6 3.41 26.58 3.69
N ILE A 7 2.21 26.17 3.29
CA ILE A 7 1.48 25.08 3.95
C ILE A 7 2.23 23.77 3.68
N PRO A 8 2.60 22.99 4.69
CA PRO A 8 3.23 21.69 4.49
C PRO A 8 2.38 20.77 3.62
N THR A 9 3.02 19.99 2.76
CA THR A 9 2.35 18.98 1.94
C THR A 9 2.71 17.60 2.40
N LEU A 10 1.71 16.76 2.63
CA LEU A 10 1.87 15.35 2.94
C LEU A 10 1.36 14.53 1.76
N ILE A 11 2.24 13.74 1.17
CA ILE A 11 1.92 12.70 0.20
C ILE A 11 1.78 11.42 1.02
N ILE A 12 0.60 10.83 1.04
CA ILE A 12 0.26 9.75 1.97
C ILE A 12 -0.09 8.51 1.16
N ASP A 13 0.54 7.39 1.50
CA ASP A 13 0.20 6.07 1.00
C ASP A 13 -1.14 5.58 1.56
N ALA A 14 -1.72 4.54 0.97
CA ALA A 14 -3.02 4.02 1.36
C ALA A 14 -2.96 2.65 2.04
N ASP A 15 -2.54 1.61 1.32
CA ASP A 15 -2.59 0.22 1.76
C ASP A 15 -1.57 -0.06 2.88
N ASP A 16 -2.04 -0.59 4.01
CA ASP A 16 -1.24 -0.81 5.24
C ASP A 16 -0.60 0.46 5.84
N THR A 17 -1.07 1.64 5.37
CA THR A 17 -0.77 2.96 5.94
C THR A 17 -2.02 3.60 6.53
N LEU A 18 -3.16 3.54 5.81
CA LEU A 18 -4.45 4.08 6.23
C LEU A 18 -5.44 2.98 6.62
N TRP A 19 -5.37 1.83 6.00
CA TRP A 19 -6.24 0.68 6.23
C TRP A 19 -5.52 -0.64 6.00
N GLU A 20 -6.01 -1.69 6.66
CA GLU A 20 -5.52 -3.04 6.50
C GLU A 20 -5.70 -3.55 5.05
N THR A 21 -4.65 -4.11 4.48
CA THR A 21 -4.68 -4.70 3.14
C THR A 21 -3.98 -6.06 3.09
N GLU A 22 -2.70 -6.13 3.41
CA GLU A 22 -1.88 -7.33 3.24
C GLU A 22 -2.38 -8.49 4.11
N VAL A 23 -2.98 -8.21 5.25
CA VAL A 23 -3.59 -9.24 6.11
C VAL A 23 -4.62 -10.09 5.35
N TYR A 24 -5.35 -9.50 4.41
CA TYR A 24 -6.36 -10.21 3.61
C TYR A 24 -5.74 -11.08 2.53
N TYR A 25 -4.67 -10.62 1.88
CA TYR A 25 -3.89 -11.44 0.95
C TYR A 25 -3.26 -12.63 1.66
N LYS A 26 -2.71 -12.43 2.86
CA LYS A 26 -2.20 -13.52 3.72
C LYS A 26 -3.29 -14.54 4.08
N GLN A 27 -4.51 -14.11 4.37
CA GLN A 27 -5.64 -15.01 4.60
C GLN A 27 -5.99 -15.85 3.37
N CYS A 28 -6.01 -15.24 2.18
CA CYS A 28 -6.23 -15.97 0.93
C CYS A 28 -5.10 -16.96 0.65
N ASN A 29 -3.83 -16.57 0.85
CA ASN A 29 -2.68 -17.47 0.70
C ASN A 29 -2.75 -18.65 1.68
N ALA A 30 -3.12 -18.40 2.94
CA ALA A 30 -3.32 -19.48 3.91
C ALA A 30 -4.46 -20.44 3.49
N ALA A 31 -5.59 -19.91 3.03
CA ALA A 31 -6.71 -20.73 2.54
C ALA A 31 -6.32 -21.56 1.28
N PHE A 32 -5.53 -20.98 0.38
CA PHE A 32 -4.96 -21.70 -0.76
C PHE A 32 -4.06 -22.84 -0.28
N THR A 33 -3.14 -22.57 0.63
CA THR A 33 -2.23 -23.59 1.20
C THR A 33 -3.01 -24.75 1.84
N GLU A 34 -4.03 -24.45 2.66
CA GLU A 34 -4.88 -25.49 3.26
C GLU A 34 -5.61 -26.34 2.20
N LEU A 35 -6.11 -25.70 1.14
CA LEU A 35 -6.73 -26.43 0.03
C LEU A 35 -5.71 -27.34 -0.68
N MET A 36 -4.48 -26.86 -0.92
CA MET A 36 -3.43 -27.65 -1.55
C MET A 36 -3.02 -28.85 -0.69
N VAL A 37 -2.89 -28.65 0.64
CA VAL A 37 -2.64 -29.75 1.58
C VAL A 37 -3.77 -30.78 1.55
N ALA A 38 -5.03 -30.35 1.50
CA ALA A 38 -6.17 -31.26 1.35
C ALA A 38 -6.18 -32.02 0.01
N GLN A 39 -5.55 -31.44 -1.04
CA GLN A 39 -5.33 -32.13 -2.33
C GLN A 39 -4.08 -33.06 -2.29
N GLY A 40 -3.34 -33.12 -1.17
CA GLY A 40 -2.19 -33.98 -0.98
C GLY A 40 -0.87 -33.41 -1.54
N PHE A 41 -0.75 -32.09 -1.63
CA PHE A 41 0.52 -31.39 -1.86
C PHE A 41 1.22 -31.04 -0.55
N GLY A 42 2.54 -30.83 -0.60
CA GLY A 42 3.30 -30.36 0.55
C GLY A 42 2.96 -28.91 0.92
N ARG A 43 2.85 -28.60 2.23
CA ARG A 43 2.56 -27.22 2.69
C ARG A 43 3.61 -26.21 2.22
N GLU A 44 4.89 -26.48 2.54
CA GLU A 44 6.00 -25.59 2.15
C GLU A 44 6.12 -25.42 0.65
N GLU A 45 5.86 -26.49 -0.12
CA GLU A 45 5.86 -26.45 -1.58
C GLU A 45 4.72 -25.56 -2.11
N ALA A 46 3.52 -25.66 -1.53
CA ALA A 46 2.37 -24.84 -1.93
C ALA A 46 2.62 -23.37 -1.63
N GLU A 47 3.12 -23.03 -0.44
CA GLU A 47 3.46 -21.66 -0.04
C GLU A 47 4.56 -21.07 -0.94
N HIS A 48 5.62 -21.83 -1.19
CA HIS A 48 6.71 -21.40 -2.05
C HIS A 48 6.22 -21.16 -3.48
N THR A 49 5.50 -22.12 -4.07
CA THR A 49 4.99 -22.01 -5.45
C THR A 49 4.04 -20.83 -5.60
N ALA A 50 3.15 -20.60 -4.64
CA ALA A 50 2.26 -19.43 -4.67
C ALA A 50 3.05 -18.13 -4.66
N GLY A 51 4.05 -18.00 -3.78
CA GLY A 51 4.88 -16.80 -3.67
C GLY A 51 5.73 -16.52 -4.90
N GLU A 52 6.31 -17.55 -5.53
CA GLU A 52 7.10 -17.38 -6.76
C GLU A 52 6.21 -16.96 -7.94
N VAL A 53 5.06 -17.64 -8.12
CA VAL A 53 4.14 -17.30 -9.19
C VAL A 53 3.56 -15.88 -9.00
N GLU A 54 3.21 -15.49 -7.78
CA GLU A 54 2.76 -14.13 -7.49
C GLU A 54 3.83 -13.11 -7.86
N HIS A 55 5.08 -13.34 -7.45
CA HIS A 55 6.21 -12.47 -7.76
C HIS A 55 6.40 -12.30 -9.28
N GLU A 56 6.47 -13.41 -10.02
CA GLU A 56 6.58 -13.40 -11.48
C GLU A 56 5.43 -12.64 -12.14
N ARG A 57 4.20 -12.87 -11.68
CA ARG A 57 3.00 -12.22 -12.23
C ARG A 57 3.02 -10.72 -12.01
N VAL A 58 3.38 -10.26 -10.82
CA VAL A 58 3.48 -8.83 -10.52
C VAL A 58 4.48 -8.13 -11.44
N LEU A 59 5.63 -8.76 -11.70
CA LEU A 59 6.63 -8.21 -12.63
C LEU A 59 6.16 -8.15 -14.09
N LEU A 60 5.27 -9.08 -14.51
CA LEU A 60 4.79 -9.17 -15.88
C LEU A 60 3.57 -8.30 -16.16
N VAL A 61 2.63 -8.23 -15.24
CA VAL A 61 1.29 -7.65 -15.49
C VAL A 61 0.87 -6.62 -14.45
N GLY A 62 1.70 -6.38 -13.44
CA GLY A 62 1.41 -5.43 -12.36
C GLY A 62 0.53 -6.01 -11.25
N TYR A 63 0.08 -5.09 -10.38
CA TYR A 63 -0.69 -5.38 -9.17
C TYR A 63 -2.19 -5.45 -9.46
N GLY A 64 -2.91 -6.22 -8.63
CA GLY A 64 -4.36 -6.21 -8.61
C GLY A 64 -4.96 -7.52 -8.08
N PRO A 65 -6.16 -7.45 -7.49
CA PRO A 65 -6.79 -8.62 -6.88
C PRO A 65 -7.16 -9.72 -7.89
N ILE A 66 -7.46 -9.34 -9.13
CA ILE A 66 -7.72 -10.30 -10.20
C ILE A 66 -6.44 -11.04 -10.60
N GLU A 67 -5.33 -10.31 -10.72
CA GLU A 67 -4.03 -10.93 -11.05
C GLU A 67 -3.51 -11.79 -9.89
N PHE A 68 -3.78 -11.41 -8.67
CA PHE A 68 -3.53 -12.25 -7.49
C PHE A 68 -4.33 -13.56 -7.56
N ALA A 69 -5.65 -13.50 -7.82
CA ALA A 69 -6.45 -14.72 -7.96
C ALA A 69 -5.94 -15.62 -9.09
N ARG A 70 -5.51 -15.04 -10.22
CA ARG A 70 -4.88 -15.78 -11.32
C ARG A 70 -3.56 -16.43 -10.92
N SER A 71 -2.74 -15.73 -10.12
CA SER A 71 -1.46 -16.30 -9.65
C SER A 71 -1.68 -17.56 -8.83
N LEU A 72 -2.70 -17.59 -7.97
CA LEU A 72 -3.03 -18.80 -7.20
C LEU A 72 -3.48 -19.97 -8.09
N VAL A 73 -4.30 -19.70 -9.13
CA VAL A 73 -4.70 -20.74 -10.08
C VAL A 73 -3.50 -21.29 -10.86
N ILE A 74 -2.59 -20.41 -11.30
CA ILE A 74 -1.35 -20.83 -11.98
C ILE A 74 -0.46 -21.62 -11.02
N ALA A 75 -0.35 -21.22 -9.75
CA ALA A 75 0.39 -21.96 -8.74
C ALA A 75 -0.16 -23.38 -8.55
N TYR A 76 -1.49 -23.54 -8.50
CA TYR A 76 -2.11 -24.88 -8.48
C TYR A 76 -1.76 -25.70 -9.73
N GLN A 77 -1.79 -25.09 -10.93
CA GLN A 77 -1.41 -25.77 -12.15
C GLN A 77 0.06 -26.22 -12.15
N HIS A 78 0.96 -25.38 -11.61
CA HIS A 78 2.38 -25.74 -11.45
C HIS A 78 2.56 -26.91 -10.48
N LEU A 79 1.85 -26.92 -9.35
CA LEU A 79 1.85 -28.03 -8.40
C LEU A 79 1.34 -29.33 -9.05
N CYS A 80 0.27 -29.27 -9.83
CA CYS A 80 -0.21 -30.44 -10.57
C CYS A 80 0.83 -30.96 -11.56
N LYS A 81 1.47 -30.07 -12.31
CA LYS A 81 2.49 -30.41 -13.30
C LYS A 81 3.74 -31.03 -12.65
N SER A 82 4.23 -30.49 -11.54
CA SER A 82 5.41 -31.02 -10.84
C SER A 82 5.20 -32.42 -10.27
N HIS A 83 3.94 -32.81 -10.03
CA HIS A 83 3.55 -34.11 -9.50
C HIS A 83 2.92 -35.06 -10.54
N ASP A 84 2.99 -34.72 -11.84
CA ASP A 84 2.36 -35.48 -12.93
C ASP A 84 0.85 -35.76 -12.66
N ARG A 85 0.14 -34.80 -12.09
CA ARG A 85 -1.28 -34.91 -11.74
C ARG A 85 -2.14 -34.07 -12.67
N PRO A 86 -3.35 -34.52 -13.03
CA PRO A 86 -4.28 -33.72 -13.81
C PRO A 86 -4.78 -32.52 -13.01
N VAL A 87 -4.90 -31.38 -13.68
CA VAL A 87 -5.62 -30.22 -13.14
C VAL A 87 -7.13 -30.54 -13.09
N LYS A 88 -7.76 -30.29 -11.95
CA LYS A 88 -9.21 -30.46 -11.77
C LYS A 88 -9.90 -29.12 -11.81
N ASP A 89 -10.90 -28.96 -12.66
CA ASP A 89 -11.64 -27.70 -12.83
C ASP A 89 -12.30 -27.24 -11.53
N GLU A 90 -12.91 -28.15 -10.76
CA GLU A 90 -13.54 -27.86 -9.47
C GLU A 90 -12.54 -27.28 -8.43
N VAL A 91 -11.29 -27.73 -8.47
CA VAL A 91 -10.23 -27.20 -7.58
C VAL A 91 -9.75 -25.85 -8.09
N SER A 92 -9.60 -25.69 -9.41
CA SER A 92 -9.27 -24.41 -10.03
C SER A 92 -10.32 -23.32 -9.71
N ASP A 93 -11.59 -23.67 -9.83
CA ASP A 93 -12.70 -22.76 -9.48
C ASP A 93 -12.65 -22.37 -7.99
N ARG A 94 -12.39 -23.33 -7.11
CA ARG A 94 -12.28 -23.05 -5.69
C ARG A 94 -11.06 -22.18 -5.34
N VAL A 95 -9.92 -22.41 -6.00
CA VAL A 95 -8.72 -21.56 -5.88
C VAL A 95 -9.02 -20.14 -6.35
N TRP A 96 -9.72 -20.01 -7.48
CA TRP A 96 -10.14 -18.71 -7.99
C TRP A 96 -11.05 -17.96 -7.00
N GLU A 97 -12.05 -18.63 -6.42
CA GLU A 97 -12.91 -18.05 -5.38
C GLU A 97 -12.10 -17.56 -4.16
N ILE A 98 -11.12 -18.37 -3.70
CA ILE A 98 -10.22 -17.98 -2.60
C ILE A 98 -9.48 -16.69 -2.95
N GLY A 99 -8.88 -16.60 -4.13
CA GLY A 99 -8.13 -15.41 -4.54
C GLY A 99 -9.02 -14.18 -4.70
N GLN A 100 -10.21 -14.34 -5.27
CA GLN A 100 -11.15 -13.22 -5.44
C GLN A 100 -11.76 -12.71 -4.13
N ALA A 101 -11.74 -13.49 -3.06
CA ALA A 101 -12.29 -13.08 -1.77
C ALA A 101 -11.68 -11.77 -1.26
N VAL A 102 -10.42 -11.47 -1.63
CA VAL A 102 -9.75 -10.22 -1.25
C VAL A 102 -10.54 -8.95 -1.67
N ILE A 103 -11.32 -9.01 -2.76
CA ILE A 103 -12.11 -7.87 -3.24
C ILE A 103 -13.25 -7.53 -2.27
N GLY A 104 -13.81 -8.53 -1.63
CA GLY A 104 -14.97 -8.39 -0.74
C GLY A 104 -14.66 -8.03 0.71
N TYR A 105 -13.39 -8.03 1.12
CA TYR A 105 -13.03 -7.73 2.50
C TYR A 105 -13.37 -6.29 2.90
N PRO A 106 -13.71 -6.05 4.19
CA PRO A 106 -14.01 -4.72 4.68
C PRO A 106 -12.79 -3.81 4.63
N ILE A 107 -13.00 -2.51 4.49
CA ILE A 107 -11.95 -1.52 4.74
C ILE A 107 -11.91 -1.26 6.25
N VAL A 108 -10.84 -1.70 6.89
CA VAL A 108 -10.60 -1.49 8.33
C VAL A 108 -9.50 -0.45 8.46
N LEU A 109 -9.88 0.74 8.93
CA LEU A 109 -8.91 1.82 9.15
C LEU A 109 -7.93 1.43 10.25
N LEU A 110 -6.66 1.81 10.08
CA LEU A 110 -5.66 1.68 11.13
C LEU A 110 -5.93 2.69 12.25
N ASP A 111 -5.42 2.37 13.45
CA ASP A 111 -5.65 3.17 14.64
C ASP A 111 -5.21 4.64 14.48
N GLY A 112 -6.10 5.56 14.84
CA GLY A 112 -5.87 6.99 14.83
C GLY A 112 -5.88 7.65 13.44
N VAL A 113 -6.10 6.91 12.34
CA VAL A 113 -6.06 7.45 10.97
C VAL A 113 -7.09 8.55 10.75
N ALA A 114 -8.36 8.27 11.03
CA ALA A 114 -9.44 9.21 10.72
C ALA A 114 -9.28 10.54 11.48
N GLU A 115 -9.00 10.48 12.79
CA GLU A 115 -8.81 11.66 13.63
C GLU A 115 -7.57 12.45 13.22
N THR A 116 -6.48 11.75 12.87
CA THR A 116 -5.23 12.39 12.47
C THR A 116 -5.38 13.11 11.15
N LEU A 117 -5.97 12.48 10.14
CA LEU A 117 -6.23 13.12 8.84
C LEU A 117 -7.18 14.32 8.98
N ALA A 118 -8.26 14.21 9.78
CA ALA A 118 -9.17 15.33 10.03
C ALA A 118 -8.45 16.53 10.68
N ARG A 119 -7.51 16.27 11.60
CA ARG A 119 -6.70 17.33 12.22
C ARG A 119 -5.67 17.92 11.26
N LEU A 120 -5.14 17.16 10.34
CA LEU A 120 -4.12 17.61 9.40
C LEU A 120 -4.70 18.34 8.18
N SER A 121 -5.93 18.02 7.75
CA SER A 121 -6.56 18.64 6.58
C SER A 121 -6.76 20.17 6.73
N ASP A 122 -6.84 20.69 7.95
CA ASP A 122 -6.96 22.13 8.20
C ASP A 122 -5.62 22.90 8.13
N ARG A 123 -4.49 22.19 8.12
CA ARG A 123 -3.16 22.79 8.27
C ARG A 123 -2.07 22.27 7.35
N CYS A 124 -2.35 21.16 6.65
CA CYS A 124 -1.49 20.58 5.65
C CYS A 124 -2.28 20.37 4.35
N ARG A 125 -1.60 20.43 3.25
CA ARG A 125 -2.12 19.92 1.98
C ARG A 125 -1.96 18.41 1.97
N LEU A 126 -3.05 17.67 1.77
CA LEU A 126 -3.05 16.22 1.77
C LEU A 126 -3.22 15.65 0.37
N LEU A 127 -2.23 14.91 -0.10
CA LEU A 127 -2.29 14.17 -1.35
C LEU A 127 -2.26 12.67 -1.04
N LEU A 128 -3.17 11.89 -1.62
CA LEU A 128 -3.09 10.44 -1.60
C LEU A 128 -2.27 9.97 -2.81
N LEU A 129 -1.29 9.11 -2.58
CA LEU A 129 -0.51 8.44 -3.62
C LEU A 129 -0.47 6.94 -3.34
N THR A 130 -1.20 6.17 -4.12
CA THR A 130 -1.29 4.72 -3.98
C THR A 130 -1.00 4.04 -5.31
N LYS A 131 -0.51 2.80 -5.28
CA LYS A 131 -0.25 2.00 -6.47
C LYS A 131 -1.27 0.87 -6.64
N GLY A 132 -1.47 0.45 -7.88
CA GLY A 132 -2.32 -0.67 -8.25
C GLY A 132 -3.37 -0.34 -9.30
N ASP A 133 -4.43 -1.15 -9.32
CA ASP A 133 -5.55 -0.93 -10.22
C ASP A 133 -6.37 0.30 -9.82
N GLN A 134 -6.63 1.18 -10.80
CA GLN A 134 -7.34 2.44 -10.60
C GLN A 134 -8.70 2.26 -9.94
N GLN A 135 -9.51 1.35 -10.46
CA GLN A 135 -10.89 1.16 -9.99
C GLN A 135 -10.93 0.55 -8.59
N VAL A 136 -9.98 -0.36 -8.31
CA VAL A 136 -9.85 -0.99 -6.99
C VAL A 136 -9.48 0.05 -5.94
N GLN A 137 -8.46 0.87 -6.19
CA GLN A 137 -8.01 1.87 -5.23
C GLN A 137 -9.03 2.99 -5.01
N GLU A 138 -9.70 3.45 -6.07
CA GLU A 138 -10.81 4.41 -5.95
C GLU A 138 -11.98 3.83 -5.15
N SER A 139 -12.32 2.54 -5.35
CA SER A 139 -13.35 1.86 -4.57
C SER A 139 -12.97 1.74 -3.10
N LYS A 140 -11.71 1.38 -2.77
CA LYS A 140 -11.22 1.34 -1.40
C LYS A 140 -11.33 2.72 -0.73
N LEU A 141 -10.87 3.77 -1.40
CA LEU A 141 -10.95 5.13 -0.89
C LEU A 141 -12.40 5.58 -0.65
N ALA A 142 -13.31 5.28 -1.56
CA ALA A 142 -14.73 5.59 -1.39
C ALA A 142 -15.34 4.85 -0.18
N ARG A 143 -15.02 3.56 -0.02
CA ARG A 143 -15.48 2.73 1.10
C ARG A 143 -14.86 3.12 2.44
N SER A 144 -13.65 3.69 2.44
CA SER A 144 -12.99 4.18 3.67
C SER A 144 -13.65 5.42 4.27
N GLY A 145 -14.39 6.18 3.46
CA GLY A 145 -14.97 7.46 3.85
C GLY A 145 -13.97 8.62 3.94
N LEU A 146 -12.67 8.38 3.66
CA LEU A 146 -11.61 9.37 3.85
C LEU A 146 -11.38 10.30 2.66
N GLY A 147 -12.00 10.01 1.50
CA GLY A 147 -11.72 10.72 0.25
C GLY A 147 -11.89 12.24 0.32
N HIS A 148 -12.81 12.74 1.15
CA HIS A 148 -13.08 14.16 1.32
C HIS A 148 -11.97 14.93 2.07
N LEU A 149 -11.03 14.23 2.69
CA LEU A 149 -9.90 14.82 3.43
C LEU A 149 -8.68 15.09 2.54
N PHE A 150 -8.67 14.56 1.33
CA PHE A 150 -7.54 14.70 0.40
C PHE A 150 -7.82 15.76 -0.66
N ASP A 151 -6.86 16.67 -0.85
CA ASP A 151 -6.92 17.66 -1.93
C ASP A 151 -6.78 17.05 -3.32
N ARG A 152 -6.01 15.97 -3.41
CA ARG A 152 -5.77 15.21 -4.64
C ARG A 152 -5.54 13.73 -4.35
N VAL A 153 -5.95 12.90 -5.30
CA VAL A 153 -5.77 11.44 -5.26
C VAL A 153 -5.04 10.99 -6.52
N HIS A 154 -4.00 10.21 -6.35
CA HIS A 154 -3.21 9.63 -7.43
C HIS A 154 -3.12 8.14 -7.25
N VAL A 155 -3.60 7.42 -8.26
CA VAL A 155 -3.39 5.98 -8.40
C VAL A 155 -2.40 5.78 -9.54
N VAL A 156 -1.32 5.06 -9.27
CA VAL A 156 -0.23 4.86 -10.23
C VAL A 156 0.08 3.36 -10.39
N PRO A 157 0.62 2.92 -11.52
CA PRO A 157 1.04 1.52 -11.68
C PRO A 157 2.18 1.15 -10.73
N GLU A 158 3.13 2.05 -10.50
CA GLU A 158 4.25 1.89 -9.58
C GLU A 158 4.53 3.23 -8.89
N LYS A 159 5.04 3.18 -7.65
CA LYS A 159 5.51 4.37 -6.91
C LYS A 159 7.03 4.35 -6.89
N ASP A 160 7.60 5.30 -7.59
CA ASP A 160 9.04 5.50 -7.68
C ASP A 160 9.41 6.98 -7.52
N THR A 161 10.69 7.24 -7.57
CA THR A 161 11.24 8.59 -7.44
C THR A 161 10.72 9.55 -8.52
N GLU A 162 10.51 9.06 -9.74
CA GLU A 162 10.05 9.91 -10.85
C GLU A 162 8.60 10.34 -10.66
N VAL A 163 7.72 9.45 -10.20
CA VAL A 163 6.35 9.77 -9.83
C VAL A 163 6.31 10.89 -8.77
N ILE A 164 7.17 10.81 -7.76
CA ILE A 164 7.24 11.85 -6.72
C ILE A 164 7.71 13.19 -7.34
N ARG A 165 8.75 13.16 -8.17
CA ARG A 165 9.25 14.37 -8.88
C ARG A 165 8.19 14.99 -9.78
N GLU A 166 7.41 14.17 -10.50
CA GLU A 166 6.29 14.64 -11.31
C GLU A 166 5.23 15.36 -10.45
N LEU A 167 4.91 14.85 -9.26
CA LEU A 167 3.97 15.51 -8.34
C LEU A 167 4.51 16.85 -7.85
N LEU A 168 5.81 16.93 -7.51
CA LEU A 168 6.46 18.17 -7.10
C LEU A 168 6.31 19.24 -8.20
N VAL A 169 6.62 18.89 -9.43
CA VAL A 169 6.52 19.79 -10.58
C VAL A 169 5.06 20.16 -10.86
N ARG A 170 4.17 19.19 -10.96
CA ARG A 170 2.74 19.37 -11.31
C ARG A 170 2.02 20.32 -10.35
N TYR A 171 2.35 20.27 -9.08
CA TYR A 171 1.67 21.04 -8.04
C TYR A 171 2.50 22.18 -7.47
N GLY A 172 3.71 22.42 -8.02
CA GLY A 172 4.62 23.46 -7.55
C GLY A 172 5.02 23.28 -6.08
N LEU A 173 5.19 22.02 -5.65
CA LEU A 173 5.53 21.71 -4.25
C LEU A 173 7.01 22.01 -4.00
N GLN A 174 7.28 22.52 -2.80
CA GLN A 174 8.66 22.75 -2.37
C GLN A 174 9.17 21.51 -1.64
N PRO A 175 10.31 20.93 -2.05
CA PRO A 175 10.83 19.70 -1.44
C PRO A 175 10.99 19.81 0.08
N GLU A 176 11.45 20.95 0.59
CA GLU A 176 11.67 21.21 2.01
C GLU A 176 10.38 21.29 2.84
N GLN A 177 9.22 21.40 2.17
CA GLN A 177 7.89 21.49 2.77
C GLN A 177 7.00 20.31 2.37
N THR A 178 7.61 19.24 1.82
CA THR A 178 6.88 18.06 1.34
C THR A 178 7.42 16.81 1.99
N TRP A 179 6.52 15.94 2.44
CA TRP A 179 6.86 14.65 3.06
C TRP A 179 6.06 13.53 2.41
N MET A 180 6.71 12.38 2.20
CA MET A 180 6.02 11.12 1.95
C MET A 180 5.79 10.42 3.27
N VAL A 181 4.58 9.91 3.47
CA VAL A 181 4.15 9.14 4.64
C VAL A 181 3.70 7.76 4.18
N GLY A 182 4.32 6.69 4.64
CA GLY A 182 3.95 5.34 4.23
C GLY A 182 4.62 4.23 5.02
N ASN A 183 4.22 2.99 4.73
CA ASN A 183 4.71 1.78 5.39
C ASN A 183 5.75 0.99 4.57
N SER A 184 6.04 1.42 3.34
CA SER A 184 6.93 0.69 2.43
C SER A 184 8.28 1.38 2.30
N PRO A 185 9.39 0.76 2.76
CA PRO A 185 10.73 1.26 2.44
C PRO A 185 10.96 1.40 0.94
N ARG A 186 10.54 0.42 0.14
CA ARG A 186 10.76 0.36 -1.30
C ARG A 186 9.96 1.40 -2.09
N SER A 187 8.67 1.56 -1.79
CA SER A 187 7.77 2.36 -2.61
C SER A 187 7.48 3.76 -2.05
N ASP A 188 7.73 3.98 -0.74
CA ASP A 188 7.44 5.25 -0.08
C ASP A 188 8.73 5.95 0.35
N ILE A 189 9.55 5.27 1.16
CA ILE A 189 10.62 5.92 1.91
C ILE A 189 11.85 6.20 1.04
N ASN A 190 12.41 5.17 0.39
CA ASN A 190 13.60 5.34 -0.44
C ASN A 190 13.35 6.27 -1.64
N PRO A 191 12.21 6.15 -2.39
CA PRO A 191 11.90 7.10 -3.45
C PRO A 191 11.73 8.55 -2.98
N ALA A 192 11.17 8.77 -1.77
CA ALA A 192 11.05 10.10 -1.18
C ALA A 192 12.41 10.73 -0.88
N LEU A 193 13.31 9.97 -0.25
CA LEU A 193 14.67 10.41 0.05
C LEU A 193 15.43 10.77 -1.24
N GLU A 194 15.31 9.94 -2.27
CA GLU A 194 15.94 10.15 -3.57
C GLU A 194 15.33 11.33 -4.34
N ALA A 195 14.04 11.61 -4.16
CA ALA A 195 13.39 12.80 -4.71
C ALA A 195 13.73 14.08 -3.94
N GLY A 196 14.42 13.98 -2.79
CA GLY A 196 14.84 15.10 -1.98
C GLY A 196 13.76 15.67 -1.05
N ILE A 197 12.68 14.94 -0.81
CA ILE A 197 11.62 15.32 0.15
C ILE A 197 11.82 14.63 1.49
N GLY A 198 11.06 15.04 2.51
CA GLY A 198 11.04 14.35 3.80
C GLY A 198 10.38 12.96 3.70
N ALA A 199 10.83 12.03 4.53
CA ALA A 199 10.25 10.69 4.62
C ALA A 199 9.80 10.40 6.06
N ILE A 200 8.54 9.96 6.20
CA ILE A 200 7.92 9.56 7.46
C ILE A 200 7.49 8.11 7.32
N TYR A 201 8.19 7.24 8.02
CA TYR A 201 7.96 5.81 7.98
C TYR A 201 7.02 5.39 9.11
N VAL A 202 5.93 4.74 8.76
CA VAL A 202 4.95 4.15 9.68
C VAL A 202 4.98 2.63 9.49
N PRO A 203 5.87 1.90 10.19
CA PRO A 203 6.01 0.46 10.00
C PRO A 203 4.70 -0.28 10.23
N HIS A 204 4.35 -1.20 9.33
CA HIS A 204 3.21 -2.08 9.49
C HIS A 204 3.66 -3.54 9.59
N PRO A 205 3.15 -4.34 10.56
CA PRO A 205 3.62 -5.71 10.79
C PRO A 205 3.36 -6.65 9.63
N ASN A 206 2.39 -6.31 8.79
CA ASN A 206 2.02 -7.08 7.62
C ASN A 206 2.57 -6.49 6.30
N THR A 207 3.49 -5.51 6.33
CA THR A 207 4.08 -5.00 5.09
C THR A 207 4.51 -6.14 4.17
N TRP A 208 4.02 -6.09 2.93
CA TRP A 208 4.25 -7.16 1.95
C TRP A 208 5.74 -7.38 1.68
N ARG A 209 6.14 -8.64 1.50
CA ARG A 209 7.54 -9.03 1.32
C ARG A 209 8.25 -8.23 0.22
N MET A 210 7.57 -7.96 -0.90
CA MET A 210 8.13 -7.21 -2.03
C MET A 210 8.26 -5.70 -1.76
N GLU A 211 7.67 -5.19 -0.69
CA GLU A 211 7.78 -3.80 -0.25
C GLU A 211 8.88 -3.61 0.80
N GLN A 212 9.43 -4.71 1.31
CA GLN A 212 10.50 -4.68 2.30
C GLN A 212 11.84 -4.47 1.60
N GLU A 213 12.51 -3.41 1.99
CA GLU A 213 13.85 -3.06 1.53
C GLU A 213 14.60 -2.37 2.67
N GLU A 214 15.92 -2.33 2.60
CA GLU A 214 16.71 -1.53 3.53
C GLU A 214 16.48 -0.04 3.28
N VAL A 215 16.30 0.73 4.35
CA VAL A 215 16.18 2.19 4.26
C VAL A 215 17.55 2.77 3.95
N ALA A 216 17.67 3.48 2.83
CA ALA A 216 18.95 3.94 2.27
C ALA A 216 19.67 4.96 3.17
N GLU A 217 18.92 5.87 3.80
CA GLU A 217 19.44 6.96 4.65
C GLU A 217 18.59 7.05 5.94
N PRO A 218 18.73 6.09 6.88
CA PRO A 218 17.82 5.99 8.04
C PRO A 218 17.86 7.22 8.95
N GLU A 219 18.97 7.97 8.99
CA GLU A 219 19.11 9.21 9.77
C GLU A 219 18.26 10.38 9.24
N ARG A 220 17.76 10.29 8.01
CA ARG A 220 16.87 11.28 7.38
C ARG A 220 15.40 10.93 7.51
N VAL A 221 15.07 9.77 8.09
CA VAL A 221 13.72 9.25 8.19
C VAL A 221 13.13 9.46 9.57
N ILE A 222 11.93 10.03 9.64
CA ILE A 222 11.16 10.06 10.88
C ILE A 222 10.39 8.75 10.97
N ILE A 223 10.60 7.98 12.03
CA ILE A 223 9.89 6.72 12.26
C ILE A 223 8.82 6.95 13.34
N LEU A 224 7.57 6.59 13.04
CA LEU A 224 6.45 6.65 13.97
C LEU A 224 6.04 5.24 14.39
N ASN A 225 5.51 5.09 15.62
CA ASN A 225 4.97 3.80 16.07
C ASN A 225 3.56 3.54 15.53
N GLY A 226 2.89 4.56 15.01
CA GLY A 226 1.58 4.47 14.38
C GLY A 226 1.17 5.79 13.77
N PHE A 227 0.19 5.73 12.87
CA PHE A 227 -0.27 6.91 12.11
C PHE A 227 -0.80 8.04 13.00
N GLY A 228 -1.34 7.71 14.18
CA GLY A 228 -1.84 8.68 15.14
C GLY A 228 -0.81 9.71 15.64
N GLU A 229 0.48 9.37 15.60
CA GLU A 229 1.58 10.26 16.01
C GLU A 229 1.88 11.37 14.98
N LEU A 230 1.43 11.21 13.73
CA LEU A 230 1.75 12.11 12.61
C LEU A 230 1.33 13.56 12.88
N ALA A 231 0.17 13.78 13.52
CA ALA A 231 -0.32 15.12 13.80
C ALA A 231 0.57 15.94 14.73
N ALA A 232 1.40 15.29 15.54
CA ALA A 232 2.32 15.98 16.45
C ALA A 232 3.50 16.63 15.72
N LEU A 233 3.88 16.11 14.54
CA LEU A 233 4.94 16.68 13.70
C LEU A 233 4.52 17.98 13.02
N PHE A 234 3.22 18.21 12.87
CA PHE A 234 2.64 19.36 12.18
C PHE A 234 1.67 20.10 13.14
N PRO A 235 2.19 20.82 14.16
CA PRO A 235 1.36 21.48 15.16
C PRO A 235 0.55 22.64 14.57
N GLU A 236 -0.58 22.97 15.21
CA GLU A 236 -1.38 24.14 14.86
C GLU A 236 -0.56 25.43 14.99
N ASP A 237 -0.62 26.28 13.97
CA ASP A 237 -0.05 27.63 14.08
C ASP A 237 -0.98 28.48 14.96
N LYS A 238 -0.55 28.68 16.22
CA LYS A 238 -1.29 29.49 17.20
C LYS A 238 -1.59 30.92 16.73
N ARG A 239 -1.01 31.38 15.62
CA ARG A 239 -1.25 32.73 15.07
C ARG A 239 -2.49 32.82 14.20
N ARG A 240 -2.99 31.67 13.63
CA ARG A 240 -4.21 31.65 12.80
C ARG A 240 -5.51 31.78 13.61
N GLN A 241 -5.49 31.58 14.94
CA GLN A 241 -6.66 31.68 15.81
C GLN A 241 -7.02 33.12 16.21
N LYS A 242 -6.26 34.13 15.75
CA LYS A 242 -6.48 35.56 16.13
C LYS A 242 -6.87 36.47 14.96
N ALA A 243 -7.34 35.93 13.84
CA ALA A 243 -7.80 36.69 12.70
C ALA A 243 -9.33 36.60 12.53
#